data_97d63b0dcb193a5130364efa6fc1d30e
#
_entry.id   97d63b0dcb193a5130364efa6fc1d30e
#
_cell.length_a   1.000
_cell.length_b   1.000
_cell.length_c   1.000
_cell.angle_alpha   90.00
_cell.angle_beta   90.00
_cell.angle_gamma   90.00
#
_symmetry.space_group_name_H-M   'P 1'
#
loop_
_entity.id
_entity.type
_entity.pdbx_description
1 polymer ?
#
loop_
_entity_poly.entity_id
_entity_poly.type
_entity_poly.pdbx_seq_one_letter_code
_entity_poly.pdbx_strand_id
1 'polypeptide(L)'
;MKYDFTSILDRKGMDAIAVDAPGNTVFSPNGPSREGFDLIPMWVADMNFPTVPTVPQAIIQRAQHPAYGYFSPRKEYFDAILRWHKTHHGVTMTPEDITYANGVLGGVVSALNVLCSRGDNVLVHAPIYIGFTHALEDNGYHIVHSSLTLDQEGIWRMDYQDMERKIQENKIHAAILCSPHNPCGRVWERWELEKAMELYKKYDVYVISDEIWSNLILPGYKHIPTQTISEDAKMRTVAMYAPSKTFNLAGLVGSYSVIYH
;
A
#
# COMPACT_ATOMS: atom_id res chain seq x y z
N MET A 1 18.26 20.10 10.28
CA MET A 1 19.17 19.14 9.62
C MET A 1 18.83 19.13 8.15
N LYS A 2 19.82 19.27 7.26
CA LYS A 2 19.58 19.19 5.81
C LYS A 2 19.74 17.73 5.40
N TYR A 3 18.70 17.14 4.83
CA TYR A 3 18.74 15.77 4.31
C TYR A 3 19.36 15.75 2.91
N ASP A 4 20.01 14.64 2.56
CA ASP A 4 20.57 14.42 1.24
C ASP A 4 19.58 13.60 0.40
N PHE A 5 18.98 14.26 -0.58
CA PHE A 5 18.08 13.65 -1.57
C PHE A 5 18.64 13.74 -2.99
N THR A 6 19.94 14.06 -3.12
CA THR A 6 20.62 14.26 -4.39
C THR A 6 21.70 13.23 -4.67
N SER A 7 22.32 12.65 -3.64
CA SER A 7 23.31 11.60 -3.80
C SER A 7 22.66 10.30 -4.23
N ILE A 8 23.24 9.68 -5.26
CA ILE A 8 22.87 8.35 -5.72
C ILE A 8 23.79 7.35 -5.05
N LEU A 9 23.21 6.43 -4.26
CA LEU A 9 23.95 5.35 -3.62
C LEU A 9 24.31 4.27 -4.65
N ASP A 10 25.54 3.78 -4.59
CA ASP A 10 25.88 2.51 -5.23
C ASP A 10 25.22 1.37 -4.44
N ARG A 11 24.29 0.68 -5.05
CA ARG A 11 23.49 -0.38 -4.43
C ARG A 11 23.84 -1.76 -4.95
N LYS A 12 24.84 -1.87 -5.84
CA LYS A 12 25.27 -3.12 -6.42
C LYS A 12 25.89 -4.04 -5.35
N GLY A 13 25.43 -5.26 -5.26
CA GLY A 13 25.86 -6.21 -4.24
C GLY A 13 25.39 -5.90 -2.81
N MET A 14 24.38 -5.04 -2.67
CA MET A 14 23.76 -4.66 -1.39
C MET A 14 22.34 -5.21 -1.26
N ASP A 15 22.09 -6.39 -1.83
CA ASP A 15 20.77 -7.06 -1.84
C ASP A 15 19.64 -6.20 -2.47
N ALA A 16 20.01 -5.27 -3.35
CA ALA A 16 19.09 -4.37 -4.01
C ALA A 16 18.47 -5.02 -5.23
N ILE A 17 17.29 -5.58 -5.10
CA ILE A 17 16.59 -6.29 -6.21
C ILE A 17 16.49 -5.44 -7.48
N ALA A 18 16.37 -4.12 -7.36
CA ALA A 18 16.31 -3.21 -8.49
C ALA A 18 17.57 -3.25 -9.37
N VAL A 19 18.72 -3.50 -8.76
CA VAL A 19 20.05 -3.45 -9.38
C VAL A 19 20.64 -4.83 -9.61
N ASP A 20 20.49 -5.74 -8.63
CA ASP A 20 21.16 -7.03 -8.61
C ASP A 20 20.37 -8.15 -9.31
N ALA A 21 19.07 -7.93 -9.54
CA ALA A 21 18.19 -8.97 -10.12
C ALA A 21 17.64 -8.69 -11.55
N PRO A 22 18.19 -7.79 -12.39
CA PRO A 22 17.69 -7.62 -13.75
C PRO A 22 17.75 -8.93 -14.53
N GLY A 23 16.63 -9.33 -15.12
CA GLY A 23 16.51 -10.58 -15.86
C GLY A 23 16.39 -11.85 -15.01
N ASN A 24 16.49 -11.77 -13.68
CA ASN A 24 16.49 -12.93 -12.78
C ASN A 24 15.16 -13.20 -12.09
N THR A 25 14.18 -12.33 -12.25
CA THR A 25 12.84 -12.49 -11.69
C THR A 25 11.78 -12.33 -12.76
N VAL A 26 10.59 -12.87 -12.50
CA VAL A 26 9.42 -12.77 -13.41
C VAL A 26 9.02 -11.31 -13.67
N PHE A 27 9.41 -10.41 -12.77
CA PHE A 27 9.05 -8.98 -12.82
C PHE A 27 10.16 -8.07 -13.32
N SER A 28 11.40 -8.58 -13.41
CA SER A 28 12.52 -7.75 -13.85
C SER A 28 12.54 -7.60 -15.35
N PRO A 29 12.99 -6.44 -15.87
CA PRO A 29 13.22 -6.27 -17.30
C PRO A 29 14.21 -7.33 -17.81
N ASN A 30 13.89 -7.94 -18.93
CA ASN A 30 14.75 -8.93 -19.57
C ASN A 30 15.85 -8.23 -20.38
N GLY A 31 17.07 -8.73 -20.22
CA GLY A 31 18.21 -8.37 -21.06
C GLY A 31 19.18 -7.34 -20.48
N PRO A 32 20.37 -7.24 -21.06
CA PRO A 32 21.36 -6.25 -20.69
C PRO A 32 20.93 -4.86 -21.10
N SER A 33 21.59 -3.83 -20.52
CA SER A 33 21.48 -2.48 -21.01
C SER A 33 21.88 -2.40 -22.49
N ARG A 34 21.29 -1.49 -23.23
CA ARG A 34 21.68 -1.20 -24.60
C ARG A 34 23.15 -0.77 -24.62
N GLU A 35 23.92 -1.24 -25.63
CA GLU A 35 25.32 -0.89 -25.77
C GLU A 35 25.53 0.65 -25.76
N GLY A 36 26.46 1.11 -24.92
CA GLY A 36 26.75 2.53 -24.72
C GLY A 36 25.83 3.27 -23.72
N PHE A 37 24.94 2.56 -23.04
CA PHE A 37 24.06 3.12 -22.02
C PHE A 37 24.21 2.40 -20.67
N ASP A 38 24.12 3.16 -19.58
CA ASP A 38 24.06 2.59 -18.24
C ASP A 38 22.69 1.95 -18.00
N LEU A 39 22.67 0.90 -17.14
CA LEU A 39 21.46 0.32 -16.65
C LEU A 39 20.87 1.21 -15.55
N ILE A 40 19.77 1.89 -15.86
CA ILE A 40 19.03 2.72 -14.92
C ILE A 40 17.77 1.97 -14.48
N PRO A 41 17.72 1.39 -13.28
CA PRO A 41 16.56 0.66 -12.82
C PRO A 41 15.40 1.62 -12.50
N MET A 42 14.23 1.38 -13.13
CA MET A 42 13.00 2.16 -12.95
C MET A 42 11.77 1.28 -12.73
N TRP A 43 11.96 0.01 -12.36
CA TRP A 43 10.89 -1.01 -12.24
C TRP A 43 10.51 -1.35 -10.80
N VAL A 44 11.38 -1.07 -9.84
CA VAL A 44 11.11 -1.25 -8.40
C VAL A 44 10.87 0.12 -7.76
N ALA A 45 9.83 0.19 -6.95
CA ALA A 45 9.46 1.42 -6.26
C ALA A 45 10.26 1.59 -4.96
N ASP A 46 11.56 1.75 -5.08
CA ASP A 46 12.49 2.17 -4.03
C ASP A 46 13.35 3.35 -4.52
N MET A 47 14.05 3.99 -3.60
CA MET A 47 14.79 5.21 -3.88
C MET A 47 16.30 4.95 -3.91
N ASN A 48 17.02 5.68 -4.78
CA ASN A 48 18.47 5.58 -4.91
C ASN A 48 19.25 6.55 -4.03
N PHE A 49 18.58 7.38 -3.22
CA PHE A 49 19.22 8.24 -2.23
C PHE A 49 19.03 7.68 -0.80
N PRO A 50 19.86 8.10 0.17
CA PRO A 50 19.78 7.59 1.53
C PRO A 50 18.47 7.94 2.21
N THR A 51 17.98 7.04 3.05
CA THR A 51 16.90 7.36 4.01
C THR A 51 17.35 8.39 5.03
N VAL A 52 16.42 8.91 5.82
CA VAL A 52 16.75 9.89 6.87
C VAL A 52 17.75 9.32 7.89
N PRO A 53 18.79 10.07 8.29
CA PRO A 53 19.92 9.54 9.08
C PRO A 53 19.51 8.95 10.44
N THR A 54 18.39 9.39 11.00
CA THR A 54 17.88 8.89 12.29
C THR A 54 17.47 7.41 12.24
N VAL A 55 17.09 6.89 11.06
CA VAL A 55 16.69 5.50 10.91
C VAL A 55 17.87 4.54 11.07
N PRO A 56 18.97 4.63 10.29
CA PRO A 56 20.12 3.76 10.50
C PRO A 56 20.73 3.91 11.90
N GLN A 57 20.73 5.10 12.49
CA GLN A 57 21.20 5.32 13.88
C GLN A 57 20.37 4.52 14.88
N ALA A 58 19.04 4.53 14.77
CA ALA A 58 18.16 3.76 15.64
C ALA A 58 18.37 2.24 15.48
N ILE A 59 18.59 1.76 14.25
CA ILE A 59 18.89 0.34 13.97
C ILE A 59 20.22 -0.06 14.61
N ILE A 60 21.28 0.73 14.42
CA ILE A 60 22.60 0.48 15.01
C ILE A 60 22.50 0.43 16.55
N GLN A 61 21.82 1.41 17.15
CA GLN A 61 21.61 1.43 18.60
C GLN A 61 20.87 0.18 19.09
N ARG A 62 19.84 -0.26 18.38
CA ARG A 62 19.10 -1.50 18.73
C ARG A 62 19.97 -2.74 18.55
N ALA A 63 20.78 -2.79 17.49
CA ALA A 63 21.66 -3.91 17.17
C ALA A 63 22.79 -4.09 18.18
N GLN A 64 23.23 -3.02 18.86
CA GLN A 64 24.24 -3.09 19.94
C GLN A 64 23.79 -3.92 21.15
N HIS A 65 22.50 -4.14 21.32
CA HIS A 65 21.96 -5.07 22.31
C HIS A 65 21.68 -6.43 21.63
N PRO A 66 22.54 -7.45 21.79
CA PRO A 66 22.56 -8.66 20.96
C PRO A 66 21.50 -9.71 21.34
N ALA A 67 20.44 -9.33 22.04
CA ALA A 67 19.31 -10.23 22.34
C ALA A 67 18.09 -9.83 21.53
N TYR A 68 17.63 -10.74 20.66
CA TYR A 68 16.52 -10.57 19.72
C TYR A 68 15.37 -11.53 20.05
N GLY A 69 14.94 -11.51 21.32
CA GLY A 69 13.81 -12.32 21.80
C GLY A 69 12.46 -11.79 21.32
N TYR A 70 11.41 -12.43 21.83
CA TYR A 70 10.04 -11.97 21.55
C TYR A 70 9.85 -10.53 21.99
N PHE A 71 9.06 -9.77 21.22
CA PHE A 71 8.81 -8.36 21.51
C PHE A 71 7.30 -8.07 21.51
N SER A 72 6.94 -7.00 22.19
CA SER A 72 5.67 -6.32 22.05
C SER A 72 5.92 -4.89 21.58
N PRO A 73 5.11 -4.35 20.67
CA PRO A 73 5.24 -2.96 20.28
C PRO A 73 5.16 -2.04 21.49
N ARG A 74 6.12 -1.10 21.59
CA ARG A 74 6.18 -0.15 22.70
C ARG A 74 5.19 0.99 22.50
N LYS A 75 4.92 1.70 23.58
CA LYS A 75 4.07 2.91 23.55
C LYS A 75 4.56 3.92 22.50
N GLU A 76 5.86 4.12 22.37
CA GLU A 76 6.45 5.06 21.41
C GLU A 76 6.15 4.71 19.94
N TYR A 77 5.96 3.43 19.63
CA TYR A 77 5.52 2.97 18.31
C TYR A 77 4.12 3.49 18.00
N PHE A 78 3.18 3.27 18.91
CA PHE A 78 1.81 3.76 18.74
C PHE A 78 1.76 5.29 18.73
N ASP A 79 2.45 5.95 19.65
CA ASP A 79 2.53 7.43 19.72
C ASP A 79 3.05 8.03 18.41
N ALA A 80 4.02 7.39 17.76
CA ALA A 80 4.55 7.84 16.48
C ALA A 80 3.50 7.75 15.36
N ILE A 81 2.76 6.64 15.29
CA ILE A 81 1.68 6.44 14.31
C ILE A 81 0.55 7.44 14.55
N LEU A 82 0.07 7.56 15.79
CA LEU A 82 -1.01 8.49 16.16
C LEU A 82 -0.66 9.93 15.79
N ARG A 83 0.56 10.37 16.15
CA ARG A 83 1.06 11.70 15.81
C ARG A 83 1.15 11.89 14.29
N TRP A 84 1.65 10.88 13.55
CA TRP A 84 1.77 10.93 12.09
C TRP A 84 0.41 11.14 11.43
N HIS A 85 -0.57 10.31 11.76
CA HIS A 85 -1.92 10.41 11.21
C HIS A 85 -2.60 11.74 11.55
N LYS A 86 -2.49 12.19 12.79
CA LYS A 86 -3.02 13.48 13.19
C LYS A 86 -2.41 14.64 12.42
N THR A 87 -1.08 14.61 12.24
CA THR A 87 -0.35 15.71 11.60
C THR A 87 -0.55 15.75 10.08
N HIS A 88 -0.51 14.58 9.41
CA HIS A 88 -0.50 14.51 7.94
C HIS A 88 -1.89 14.29 7.35
N HIS A 89 -2.77 13.60 8.06
CA HIS A 89 -4.10 13.24 7.58
C HIS A 89 -5.25 13.87 8.36
N GLY A 90 -4.96 14.52 9.50
CA GLY A 90 -5.99 15.10 10.38
C GLY A 90 -6.86 14.07 11.11
N VAL A 91 -6.41 12.79 11.12
CA VAL A 91 -7.14 11.67 11.73
C VAL A 91 -6.71 11.50 13.17
N THR A 92 -7.68 11.33 14.07
CA THR A 92 -7.46 10.95 15.47
C THR A 92 -7.94 9.53 15.67
N MET A 93 -7.10 8.70 16.27
CA MET A 93 -7.36 7.29 16.59
C MET A 93 -6.68 6.94 17.91
N THR A 94 -6.88 5.73 18.39
CA THR A 94 -6.29 5.20 19.63
C THR A 94 -5.34 4.04 19.32
N PRO A 95 -4.48 3.62 20.25
CA PRO A 95 -3.60 2.46 20.04
C PRO A 95 -4.35 1.16 19.75
N GLU A 96 -5.58 1.04 20.26
CA GLU A 96 -6.45 -0.14 20.09
C GLU A 96 -6.93 -0.28 18.63
N ASP A 97 -6.95 0.82 17.87
CA ASP A 97 -7.31 0.83 16.45
C ASP A 97 -6.16 0.35 15.55
N ILE A 98 -4.96 0.10 16.11
CA ILE A 98 -3.74 -0.17 15.36
C ILE A 98 -3.29 -1.62 15.56
N THR A 99 -3.13 -2.35 14.46
CA THR A 99 -2.60 -3.72 14.45
C THR A 99 -1.32 -3.77 13.63
N TYR A 100 -0.22 -4.29 14.23
CA TYR A 100 1.04 -4.52 13.53
C TYR A 100 0.90 -5.63 12.47
N ALA A 101 1.56 -5.46 11.34
CA ALA A 101 1.64 -6.46 10.29
C ALA A 101 3.04 -6.53 9.65
N ASN A 102 3.41 -7.69 9.13
CA ASN A 102 4.66 -7.92 8.41
C ASN A 102 4.49 -7.58 6.92
N GLY A 103 4.65 -6.31 6.60
CA GLY A 103 4.40 -5.80 5.25
C GLY A 103 2.91 -5.66 4.92
N VAL A 104 2.58 -4.71 4.03
CA VAL A 104 1.19 -4.44 3.66
C VAL A 104 0.53 -5.65 2.99
N LEU A 105 1.22 -6.37 2.13
CA LEU A 105 0.65 -7.59 1.50
C LEU A 105 0.34 -8.67 2.53
N GLY A 106 1.19 -8.85 3.55
CA GLY A 106 0.90 -9.73 4.68
C GLY A 106 -0.36 -9.31 5.45
N GLY A 107 -0.52 -7.99 5.66
CA GLY A 107 -1.73 -7.41 6.25
C GLY A 107 -2.98 -7.65 5.39
N VAL A 108 -2.87 -7.47 4.07
CA VAL A 108 -3.96 -7.75 3.11
C VAL A 108 -4.42 -9.21 3.21
N VAL A 109 -3.48 -10.17 3.18
CA VAL A 109 -3.81 -11.60 3.31
C VAL A 109 -4.43 -11.89 4.67
N SER A 110 -3.92 -11.29 5.75
CA SER A 110 -4.49 -11.45 7.10
C SER A 110 -5.93 -10.94 7.17
N ALA A 111 -6.22 -9.79 6.58
CA ALA A 111 -7.57 -9.25 6.51
C ALA A 111 -8.51 -10.15 5.68
N LEU A 112 -8.04 -10.63 4.52
CA LEU A 112 -8.81 -11.55 3.68
C LEU A 112 -9.15 -12.85 4.40
N ASN A 113 -8.21 -13.42 5.16
CA ASN A 113 -8.46 -14.65 5.95
C ASN A 113 -9.54 -14.48 7.04
N VAL A 114 -9.82 -13.24 7.46
CA VAL A 114 -10.89 -12.93 8.40
C VAL A 114 -12.21 -12.64 7.69
N LEU A 115 -12.14 -11.93 6.57
CA LEU A 115 -13.30 -11.42 5.85
C LEU A 115 -13.87 -12.41 4.82
N CYS A 116 -13.05 -13.33 4.33
CA CYS A 116 -13.37 -14.22 3.22
C CYS A 116 -12.98 -15.68 3.53
N SER A 117 -13.62 -16.60 2.82
CA SER A 117 -13.23 -18.00 2.72
C SER A 117 -12.38 -18.23 1.48
N ARG A 118 -11.51 -19.24 1.49
CA ARG A 118 -10.79 -19.65 0.29
C ARG A 118 -11.78 -20.02 -0.81
N GLY A 119 -11.51 -19.55 -2.02
CA GLY A 119 -12.41 -19.67 -3.18
C GLY A 119 -13.37 -18.50 -3.35
N ASP A 120 -13.43 -17.56 -2.40
CA ASP A 120 -14.24 -16.37 -2.55
C ASP A 120 -13.65 -15.41 -3.59
N ASN A 121 -14.54 -14.63 -4.18
CA ASN A 121 -14.23 -13.61 -5.15
C ASN A 121 -13.90 -12.28 -4.45
N VAL A 122 -12.78 -11.66 -4.82
CA VAL A 122 -12.34 -10.36 -4.32
C VAL A 122 -12.30 -9.35 -5.46
N LEU A 123 -12.98 -8.21 -5.28
CA LEU A 123 -12.98 -7.15 -6.29
C LEU A 123 -11.70 -6.33 -6.20
N VAL A 124 -11.13 -6.01 -7.37
CA VAL A 124 -9.97 -5.12 -7.52
C VAL A 124 -10.17 -4.17 -8.70
N HIS A 125 -9.54 -2.99 -8.66
CA HIS A 125 -9.63 -1.99 -9.73
C HIS A 125 -8.43 -2.12 -10.68
N ALA A 126 -8.66 -2.66 -11.88
CA ALA A 126 -7.59 -2.90 -12.86
C ALA A 126 -7.28 -1.66 -13.73
N PRO A 127 -6.00 -1.41 -14.14
CA PRO A 127 -4.82 -2.22 -13.80
C PRO A 127 -4.48 -2.16 -12.32
N ILE A 128 -3.96 -3.27 -11.75
CA ILE A 128 -3.64 -3.36 -10.33
C ILE A 128 -2.15 -3.59 -10.09
N TYR A 129 -1.72 -3.33 -8.86
CA TYR A 129 -0.38 -3.72 -8.41
C TYR A 129 -0.27 -5.25 -8.40
N ILE A 130 0.78 -5.77 -9.06
CA ILE A 130 1.00 -7.21 -9.22
C ILE A 130 1.07 -7.97 -7.89
N GLY A 131 1.51 -7.31 -6.82
CA GLY A 131 1.53 -7.90 -5.49
C GLY A 131 0.15 -8.31 -4.97
N PHE A 132 -0.93 -7.64 -5.40
CA PHE A 132 -2.30 -8.07 -5.04
C PHE A 132 -2.68 -9.33 -5.80
N THR A 133 -2.28 -9.47 -7.08
CA THR A 133 -2.51 -10.69 -7.84
C THR A 133 -1.93 -11.89 -7.12
N HIS A 134 -0.64 -11.85 -6.76
CA HIS A 134 0.00 -12.92 -6.01
C HIS A 134 -0.63 -13.12 -4.62
N ALA A 135 -0.91 -12.05 -3.89
CA ALA A 135 -1.53 -12.16 -2.56
C ALA A 135 -2.89 -12.86 -2.61
N LEU A 136 -3.66 -12.66 -3.67
CA LEU A 136 -4.95 -13.32 -3.86
C LEU A 136 -4.80 -14.76 -4.36
N GLU A 137 -4.13 -14.96 -5.48
CA GLU A 137 -4.02 -16.26 -6.14
C GLU A 137 -3.28 -17.30 -5.30
N ASP A 138 -2.13 -16.92 -4.70
CA ASP A 138 -1.31 -17.81 -3.87
C ASP A 138 -2.03 -18.22 -2.56
N ASN A 139 -3.05 -17.45 -2.13
CA ASN A 139 -3.85 -17.77 -0.96
C ASN A 139 -5.23 -18.36 -1.30
N GLY A 140 -5.49 -18.62 -2.58
CA GLY A 140 -6.67 -19.34 -3.04
C GLY A 140 -7.94 -18.48 -3.13
N TYR A 141 -7.80 -17.18 -3.38
CA TYR A 141 -8.89 -16.26 -3.69
C TYR A 141 -9.00 -16.04 -5.20
N HIS A 142 -10.19 -15.74 -5.68
CA HIS A 142 -10.43 -15.41 -7.09
C HIS A 142 -10.48 -13.89 -7.28
N ILE A 143 -9.81 -13.42 -8.32
CA ILE A 143 -9.76 -11.99 -8.63
C ILE A 143 -10.92 -11.62 -9.57
N VAL A 144 -11.70 -10.62 -9.18
CA VAL A 144 -12.69 -10.00 -10.04
C VAL A 144 -12.24 -8.58 -10.38
N HIS A 145 -11.89 -8.37 -11.63
CA HIS A 145 -11.43 -7.06 -12.11
C HIS A 145 -12.60 -6.14 -12.44
N SER A 146 -12.67 -4.98 -11.76
CA SER A 146 -13.41 -3.83 -12.25
C SER A 146 -12.42 -2.86 -12.90
N SER A 147 -12.47 -2.75 -14.22
CA SER A 147 -11.48 -1.98 -14.97
C SER A 147 -11.70 -0.48 -14.82
N LEU A 148 -10.61 0.25 -14.55
CA LEU A 148 -10.63 1.70 -14.66
C LEU A 148 -10.81 2.12 -16.11
N THR A 149 -11.44 3.24 -16.32
CA THR A 149 -11.66 3.84 -17.64
C THR A 149 -11.02 5.23 -17.72
N LEU A 150 -10.61 5.63 -18.90
CA LEU A 150 -10.14 7.00 -19.12
C LEU A 150 -11.35 7.89 -19.43
N ASP A 151 -11.42 9.03 -18.73
CA ASP A 151 -12.37 10.07 -19.07
C ASP A 151 -11.91 10.90 -20.28
N GLN A 152 -12.68 11.92 -20.65
CA GLN A 152 -12.38 12.78 -21.81
C GLN A 152 -11.09 13.60 -21.64
N GLU A 153 -10.64 13.77 -20.39
CA GLU A 153 -9.40 14.49 -20.04
C GLU A 153 -8.20 13.53 -19.92
N GLY A 154 -8.39 12.24 -20.16
CA GLY A 154 -7.36 11.22 -20.03
C GLY A 154 -7.08 10.83 -18.58
N ILE A 155 -8.01 11.09 -17.66
CA ILE A 155 -7.88 10.75 -16.25
C ILE A 155 -8.51 9.37 -16.00
N TRP A 156 -7.78 8.48 -15.34
CA TRP A 156 -8.30 7.18 -14.92
C TRP A 156 -9.42 7.34 -13.89
N ARG A 157 -10.57 6.73 -14.13
CA ARG A 157 -11.77 6.77 -13.29
C ARG A 157 -12.27 5.37 -12.96
N MET A 158 -12.90 5.19 -11.80
CA MET A 158 -13.65 3.97 -11.49
C MET A 158 -14.91 3.91 -12.34
N ASP A 159 -15.19 2.74 -12.91
CA ASP A 159 -16.44 2.46 -13.58
C ASP A 159 -17.45 1.90 -12.56
N TYR A 160 -18.26 2.79 -12.00
CA TYR A 160 -19.21 2.43 -10.93
C TYR A 160 -20.33 1.49 -11.42
N GLN A 161 -20.67 1.53 -12.71
CA GLN A 161 -21.67 0.60 -13.27
C GLN A 161 -21.08 -0.81 -13.38
N ASP A 162 -19.84 -0.93 -13.88
CA ASP A 162 -19.13 -2.20 -13.92
C ASP A 162 -18.85 -2.74 -12.53
N MET A 163 -18.46 -1.86 -11.58
CA MET A 163 -18.30 -2.20 -10.17
C MET A 163 -19.55 -2.83 -9.59
N GLU A 164 -20.69 -2.14 -9.72
CA GLU A 164 -21.97 -2.59 -9.18
C GLU A 164 -22.39 -3.93 -9.76
N ARG A 165 -22.33 -4.06 -11.10
CA ARG A 165 -22.63 -5.29 -11.81
C ARG A 165 -21.78 -6.46 -11.31
N LYS A 166 -20.47 -6.27 -11.18
CA LYS A 166 -19.52 -7.32 -10.75
C LYS A 166 -19.69 -7.70 -9.30
N ILE A 167 -20.01 -6.75 -8.43
CA ILE A 167 -20.33 -7.03 -7.02
C ILE A 167 -21.53 -7.99 -6.94
N GLN A 168 -22.58 -7.73 -7.70
CA GLN A 168 -23.80 -8.56 -7.70
C GLN A 168 -23.56 -9.94 -8.32
N GLU A 169 -23.02 -9.97 -9.55
CA GLU A 169 -22.83 -11.21 -10.30
C GLU A 169 -21.88 -12.19 -9.61
N ASN A 170 -20.86 -11.68 -8.90
CA ASN A 170 -19.81 -12.50 -8.31
C ASN A 170 -19.95 -12.64 -6.79
N LYS A 171 -21.01 -12.13 -6.17
CA LYS A 171 -21.23 -12.19 -4.71
C LYS A 171 -20.02 -11.72 -3.92
N ILE A 172 -19.52 -10.53 -4.24
CA ILE A 172 -18.32 -9.97 -3.62
C ILE A 172 -18.59 -9.60 -2.16
N HIS A 173 -17.76 -10.06 -1.25
CA HIS A 173 -17.76 -9.70 0.17
C HIS A 173 -16.59 -8.80 0.57
N ALA A 174 -15.51 -8.80 -0.22
CA ALA A 174 -14.35 -7.95 0.03
C ALA A 174 -13.82 -7.33 -1.26
N ALA A 175 -13.29 -6.12 -1.16
CA ALA A 175 -12.62 -5.42 -2.23
C ALA A 175 -11.28 -4.86 -1.78
N ILE A 176 -10.29 -4.82 -2.67
CA ILE A 176 -9.02 -4.11 -2.44
C ILE A 176 -9.10 -2.78 -3.17
N LEU A 177 -8.99 -1.70 -2.41
CA LEU A 177 -8.93 -0.32 -2.90
C LEU A 177 -7.50 0.22 -2.70
N CYS A 178 -6.77 0.45 -3.79
CA CYS A 178 -5.46 1.09 -3.74
C CYS A 178 -5.62 2.62 -3.79
N SER A 179 -5.21 3.32 -2.73
CA SER A 179 -5.42 4.77 -2.57
C SER A 179 -4.23 5.43 -1.87
N PRO A 180 -3.34 6.16 -2.57
CA PRO A 180 -3.31 6.40 -4.03
C PRO A 180 -3.12 5.14 -4.86
N HIS A 181 -3.64 5.15 -6.07
CA HIS A 181 -3.71 3.97 -6.92
C HIS A 181 -2.41 3.70 -7.69
N ASN A 182 -1.88 2.51 -7.53
CA ASN A 182 -0.77 1.97 -8.30
C ASN A 182 -1.31 0.89 -9.28
N PRO A 183 -1.02 0.95 -10.60
CA PRO A 183 0.03 1.74 -11.24
C PRO A 183 -0.43 3.08 -11.86
N CYS A 184 -1.70 3.43 -11.84
CA CYS A 184 -2.20 4.61 -12.57
C CYS A 184 -1.83 5.96 -11.94
N GLY A 185 -1.23 5.98 -10.73
CA GLY A 185 -0.83 7.20 -10.03
C GLY A 185 -2.02 8.09 -9.61
N ARG A 186 -3.23 7.53 -9.51
CA ARG A 186 -4.41 8.31 -9.12
C ARG A 186 -4.42 8.60 -7.64
N VAL A 187 -4.57 9.87 -7.29
CA VAL A 187 -5.04 10.31 -5.98
C VAL A 187 -6.54 10.54 -6.12
N TRP A 188 -7.34 9.66 -5.51
CA TRP A 188 -8.79 9.70 -5.66
C TRP A 188 -9.39 10.97 -5.09
N GLU A 189 -10.32 11.57 -5.80
CA GLU A 189 -11.10 12.70 -5.34
C GLU A 189 -12.17 12.25 -4.34
N ARG A 190 -12.63 13.15 -3.46
CA ARG A 190 -13.62 12.81 -2.44
C ARG A 190 -14.88 12.18 -3.01
N TRP A 191 -15.43 12.75 -4.07
CA TRP A 191 -16.64 12.23 -4.70
C TRP A 191 -16.46 10.82 -5.30
N GLU A 192 -15.23 10.48 -5.74
CA GLU A 192 -14.92 9.14 -6.27
C GLU A 192 -14.96 8.12 -5.14
N LEU A 193 -14.32 8.44 -4.01
CA LEU A 193 -14.34 7.59 -2.82
C LEU A 193 -15.75 7.47 -2.23
N GLU A 194 -16.52 8.57 -2.17
CA GLU A 194 -17.91 8.56 -1.70
C GLU A 194 -18.76 7.60 -2.52
N LYS A 195 -18.71 7.69 -3.85
CA LYS A 195 -19.45 6.77 -4.73
C LYS A 195 -19.03 5.32 -4.56
N ALA A 196 -17.72 5.04 -4.46
CA ALA A 196 -17.23 3.68 -4.24
C ALA A 196 -17.73 3.13 -2.90
N MET A 197 -17.60 3.91 -1.83
CA MET A 197 -18.04 3.49 -0.49
C MET A 197 -19.54 3.34 -0.37
N GLU A 198 -20.34 4.12 -1.11
CA GLU A 198 -21.80 3.93 -1.20
C GLU A 198 -22.17 2.58 -1.83
N LEU A 199 -21.48 2.16 -2.90
CA LEU A 199 -21.67 0.84 -3.48
C LEU A 199 -21.25 -0.28 -2.54
N TYR A 200 -20.10 -0.17 -1.91
CA TYR A 200 -19.63 -1.14 -0.92
C TYR A 200 -20.60 -1.27 0.26
N LYS A 201 -21.12 -0.15 0.75
CA LYS A 201 -22.18 -0.13 1.77
C LYS A 201 -23.45 -0.82 1.30
N LYS A 202 -23.92 -0.49 0.09
CA LYS A 202 -25.16 -1.02 -0.48
C LYS A 202 -25.17 -2.54 -0.56
N TYR A 203 -24.03 -3.14 -0.85
CA TYR A 203 -23.87 -4.59 -1.04
C TYR A 203 -23.12 -5.30 0.08
N ASP A 204 -22.92 -4.61 1.21
CA ASP A 204 -22.21 -5.12 2.38
C ASP A 204 -20.82 -5.70 2.05
N VAL A 205 -20.03 -4.95 1.29
CA VAL A 205 -18.67 -5.29 0.90
C VAL A 205 -17.68 -4.63 1.87
N TYR A 206 -16.82 -5.39 2.52
CA TYR A 206 -15.70 -4.87 3.27
C TYR A 206 -14.59 -4.37 2.35
N VAL A 207 -13.85 -3.35 2.80
CA VAL A 207 -12.81 -2.72 1.98
C VAL A 207 -11.45 -2.87 2.66
N ILE A 208 -10.48 -3.43 1.94
CA ILE A 208 -9.08 -3.41 2.32
C ILE A 208 -8.44 -2.27 1.53
N SER A 209 -8.18 -1.14 2.22
CA SER A 209 -7.62 0.06 1.59
C SER A 209 -6.11 0.05 1.75
N ASP A 210 -5.37 -0.16 0.66
CA ASP A 210 -3.92 0.00 0.64
C ASP A 210 -3.57 1.48 0.46
N GLU A 211 -3.14 2.11 1.55
CA GLU A 211 -2.78 3.53 1.62
C GLU A 211 -1.26 3.75 1.78
N ILE A 212 -0.45 2.79 1.35
CA ILE A 212 1.02 2.82 1.49
C ILE A 212 1.67 4.04 0.82
N TRP A 213 1.02 4.60 -0.22
CA TRP A 213 1.49 5.77 -0.96
C TRP A 213 0.95 7.11 -0.43
N SER A 214 0.16 7.12 0.64
CA SER A 214 -0.58 8.27 1.16
C SER A 214 0.26 9.53 1.46
N ASN A 215 1.56 9.37 1.66
CA ASN A 215 2.48 10.48 1.99
C ASN A 215 3.40 10.90 0.83
N LEU A 216 3.31 10.25 -0.34
CA LEU A 216 4.06 10.60 -1.54
C LEU A 216 3.12 11.19 -2.60
N ILE A 217 2.60 12.37 -2.30
CA ILE A 217 1.60 13.06 -3.11
C ILE A 217 2.25 14.25 -3.81
N LEU A 218 2.04 14.36 -5.12
CA LEU A 218 2.55 15.49 -5.90
C LEU A 218 1.82 16.80 -5.52
N PRO A 219 2.48 17.97 -5.68
CA PRO A 219 1.87 19.26 -5.42
C PRO A 219 0.53 19.44 -6.14
N GLY A 220 -0.44 20.02 -5.46
CA GLY A 220 -1.79 20.24 -5.99
C GLY A 220 -2.80 19.14 -5.66
N TYR A 221 -2.34 18.00 -5.13
CA TYR A 221 -3.20 16.90 -4.71
C TYR A 221 -3.15 16.68 -3.20
N LYS A 222 -4.18 16.05 -2.66
CA LYS A 222 -4.24 15.68 -1.25
C LYS A 222 -4.85 14.30 -1.10
N HIS A 223 -4.15 13.42 -0.41
CA HIS A 223 -4.68 12.12 -0.03
C HIS A 223 -5.84 12.28 0.95
N ILE A 224 -6.88 11.48 0.76
CA ILE A 224 -8.04 11.39 1.64
C ILE A 224 -8.08 9.94 2.15
N PRO A 225 -7.84 9.69 3.46
CA PRO A 225 -7.98 8.35 4.02
C PRO A 225 -9.39 7.81 3.81
N THR A 226 -9.52 6.63 3.27
CA THR A 226 -10.81 6.01 2.94
C THR A 226 -11.75 5.96 4.13
N GLN A 227 -11.23 5.70 5.32
CA GLN A 227 -11.99 5.66 6.57
C GLN A 227 -12.59 7.02 7.00
N THR A 228 -12.20 8.13 6.37
CA THR A 228 -12.72 9.48 6.68
C THR A 228 -13.91 9.89 5.83
N ILE A 229 -14.34 9.04 4.90
CA ILE A 229 -15.43 9.35 3.96
C ILE A 229 -16.78 9.38 4.67
N SER A 230 -17.04 8.42 5.55
CA SER A 230 -18.27 8.33 6.36
C SER A 230 -18.06 7.42 7.57
N GLU A 231 -18.98 7.41 8.54
CA GLU A 231 -18.94 6.46 9.65
C GLU A 231 -19.05 5.00 9.16
N ASP A 232 -19.84 4.75 8.12
CA ASP A 232 -19.90 3.42 7.52
C ASP A 232 -18.58 3.03 6.86
N ALA A 233 -17.95 3.95 6.10
CA ALA A 233 -16.62 3.73 5.52
C ALA A 233 -15.56 3.46 6.60
N LYS A 234 -15.62 4.17 7.71
CA LYS A 234 -14.75 3.95 8.86
C LYS A 234 -14.84 2.52 9.40
N MET A 235 -16.06 2.02 9.58
CA MET A 235 -16.31 0.71 10.19
C MET A 235 -16.07 -0.46 9.24
N ARG A 236 -16.30 -0.30 7.93
CA ARG A 236 -16.12 -1.38 6.95
C ARG A 236 -14.74 -1.46 6.30
N THR A 237 -13.81 -0.54 6.64
CA THR A 237 -12.49 -0.47 6.00
C THR A 237 -11.39 -0.92 6.95
N VAL A 238 -10.55 -1.84 6.45
CA VAL A 238 -9.22 -2.14 7.00
C VAL A 238 -8.22 -1.34 6.20
N ALA A 239 -7.66 -0.27 6.78
CA ALA A 239 -6.71 0.58 6.07
C ALA A 239 -5.27 0.17 6.38
N MET A 240 -4.45 0.00 5.35
CA MET A 240 -3.07 -0.50 5.42
C MET A 240 -2.07 0.62 5.21
N TYR A 241 -1.08 0.73 6.08
CA TYR A 241 -0.04 1.75 6.03
C TYR A 241 1.34 1.15 6.31
N ALA A 242 2.38 1.77 5.75
CA ALA A 242 3.76 1.43 6.05
C ALA A 242 4.70 2.61 5.82
N PRO A 243 5.82 2.69 6.55
CA PRO A 243 6.86 3.68 6.30
C PRO A 243 7.73 3.34 5.07
N SER A 244 7.55 2.16 4.48
CA SER A 244 8.43 1.58 3.46
C SER A 244 8.59 2.46 2.22
N LYS A 245 7.52 3.08 1.73
CA LYS A 245 7.57 3.96 0.55
C LYS A 245 8.02 5.37 0.93
N THR A 246 7.44 5.94 1.96
CA THR A 246 7.72 7.31 2.42
C THR A 246 9.17 7.50 2.85
N PHE A 247 9.79 6.49 3.47
CA PHE A 247 11.14 6.59 4.05
C PHE A 247 12.14 5.62 3.41
N ASN A 248 11.81 4.99 2.28
CA ASN A 248 12.69 4.02 1.61
C ASN A 248 13.09 2.84 2.53
N LEU A 249 12.14 2.23 3.21
CA LEU A 249 12.35 1.18 4.22
C LEU A 249 11.72 -0.16 3.85
N ALA A 250 11.52 -0.43 2.56
CA ALA A 250 10.81 -1.65 2.12
C ALA A 250 11.46 -2.94 2.65
N GLY A 251 12.79 -3.00 2.74
CA GLY A 251 13.54 -4.14 3.26
C GLY A 251 13.36 -4.40 4.76
N LEU A 252 12.80 -3.46 5.52
CA LEU A 252 12.52 -3.65 6.96
C LEU A 252 11.14 -4.26 7.24
N VAL A 253 10.32 -4.42 6.23
CA VAL A 253 9.04 -5.17 6.21
C VAL A 253 7.99 -4.72 7.23
N GLY A 254 8.17 -3.64 7.97
CA GLY A 254 7.20 -3.15 8.97
C GLY A 254 5.99 -2.49 8.33
N SER A 255 4.78 -2.83 8.79
CA SER A 255 3.53 -2.18 8.42
C SER A 255 2.52 -2.23 9.56
N TYR A 256 1.41 -1.53 9.40
CA TYR A 256 0.29 -1.60 10.35
C TYR A 256 -1.03 -1.41 9.63
N SER A 257 -2.08 -1.93 10.24
CA SER A 257 -3.45 -1.72 9.82
C SER A 257 -4.17 -0.83 10.83
N VAL A 258 -5.07 0.01 10.33
CA VAL A 258 -6.01 0.77 11.16
C VAL A 258 -7.40 0.17 10.98
N ILE A 259 -8.02 -0.24 12.08
CA ILE A 259 -9.28 -0.98 12.10
C ILE A 259 -10.12 -0.46 13.27
N TYR A 260 -11.34 -0.02 12.98
CA TYR A 260 -12.29 0.49 14.00
C TYR A 260 -13.42 -0.48 14.31
N HIS A 261 -13.42 -1.65 13.69
CA HIS A 261 -14.46 -2.68 13.81
C HIS A 261 -14.09 -3.73 14.84
#